data_a8e6503b46c7e5e8cac23e6d8c6bd1fe
#
_entry.id   a8e6503b46c7e5e8cac23e6d8c6bd1fe
#
_cell.length_a   1.000
_cell.length_b   1.000
_cell.length_c   1.000
_cell.angle_alpha   90.00
_cell.angle_beta   90.00
_cell.angle_gamma   90.00
#
_symmetry.space_group_name_H-M   'P 1'
#
loop_
_entity.id
_entity.type
_entity.pdbx_description
1 polymer ?
#
loop_
_entity_poly.entity_id
_entity_poly.type
_entity_poly.pdbx_seq_one_letter_code
_entity_poly.pdbx_strand_id
1 'polypeptide(L)'
;GYYVIHLAVTGRRYTQESLAAQLDKPAYREIRETSLASTGWVASHAHEELHVMSYDGKLLHATFLPKEHTKGTILLFHGYKSCWQIDFGLVLPYYYDTLGYSLLLVDQRAHGLSQGKYLTFGVRERMDVISWATYMGQKLGPDAPLILGGLSMGATTVLMASCFEFPANVRAIIADCGFTSPYAIAKSVLHRDYPRLPVGLLLPICGLFTRLYAGFGLHDASTLDAVRESRYPILFIHGTGDTFVPCEMTKEAYAACTSEKELILVDSAEHGKSYLVEKDRVEEALCRFLAAYTE
;
A
#
# COMPACT_ATOMS: atom_id res chain seq x y z
N GLY A 1 -17.62 -11.47 19.08
CA GLY A 1 -17.85 -11.28 17.62
C GLY A 1 -17.73 -9.83 17.20
N TYR A 2 -18.73 -8.98 17.49
CA TYR A 2 -18.75 -7.56 17.06
C TYR A 2 -17.48 -6.78 17.43
N TYR A 3 -17.03 -6.86 18.68
CA TYR A 3 -15.88 -6.11 19.17
C TYR A 3 -14.57 -6.43 18.42
N VAL A 4 -14.33 -7.70 18.14
CA VAL A 4 -13.14 -8.15 17.41
C VAL A 4 -13.14 -7.64 15.97
N ILE A 5 -14.30 -7.74 15.30
CA ILE A 5 -14.44 -7.27 13.91
C ILE A 5 -14.34 -5.75 13.84
N HIS A 6 -15.00 -5.06 14.79
CA HIS A 6 -14.90 -3.61 14.90
C HIS A 6 -13.43 -3.17 15.07
N LEU A 7 -12.69 -3.83 15.96
CA LEU A 7 -11.24 -3.56 16.10
C LEU A 7 -10.48 -3.85 14.80
N ALA A 8 -10.79 -4.92 14.07
CA ALA A 8 -10.09 -5.27 12.85
C ALA A 8 -10.27 -4.22 11.73
N VAL A 9 -11.46 -3.64 11.57
CA VAL A 9 -11.77 -2.71 10.47
C VAL A 9 -11.69 -1.24 10.86
N THR A 10 -11.53 -0.89 12.13
CA THR A 10 -11.32 0.51 12.55
C THR A 10 -9.94 0.97 12.13
N GLY A 11 -9.87 2.11 11.48
CA GLY A 11 -8.61 2.73 11.08
C GLY A 11 -7.73 3.17 12.25
N ARG A 12 -6.56 3.69 11.96
CA ARG A 12 -5.59 4.10 12.97
C ARG A 12 -5.00 5.46 12.65
N ARG A 13 -4.86 6.28 13.68
CA ARG A 13 -4.17 7.56 13.62
C ARG A 13 -3.01 7.54 14.59
N TYR A 14 -1.85 7.90 14.10
CA TYR A 14 -0.65 7.99 14.92
C TYR A 14 -0.42 9.43 15.36
N THR A 15 -0.20 9.63 16.66
CA THR A 15 0.55 10.77 17.21
C THR A 15 2.02 10.41 17.24
N GLN A 16 2.93 11.36 17.43
CA GLN A 16 4.35 11.06 17.56
C GLN A 16 4.62 10.05 18.69
N GLU A 17 3.95 10.20 19.85
CA GLU A 17 4.09 9.25 20.96
C GLU A 17 3.60 7.85 20.62
N SER A 18 2.43 7.74 19.99
CA SER A 18 1.87 6.43 19.63
C SER A 18 2.63 5.76 18.48
N LEU A 19 3.24 6.52 17.59
CA LEU A 19 4.17 6.04 16.57
C LEU A 19 5.44 5.48 17.21
N ALA A 20 6.07 6.23 18.13
CA ALA A 20 7.24 5.76 18.86
C ALA A 20 6.92 4.47 19.64
N ALA A 21 5.80 4.43 20.37
CA ALA A 21 5.34 3.25 21.09
C ALA A 21 5.06 2.04 20.17
N GLN A 22 4.60 2.27 18.93
CA GLN A 22 4.44 1.20 17.95
C GLN A 22 5.80 0.68 17.49
N LEU A 23 6.75 1.58 17.24
CA LEU A 23 8.09 1.26 16.76
C LEU A 23 8.98 0.61 17.86
N ASP A 24 8.62 0.75 19.13
CA ASP A 24 9.29 0.04 20.24
C ASP A 24 8.98 -1.47 20.29
N LYS A 25 7.97 -1.93 19.55
CA LYS A 25 7.64 -3.35 19.49
C LYS A 25 8.71 -4.15 18.74
N PRO A 26 8.97 -5.42 19.16
CA PRO A 26 10.04 -6.25 18.56
C PRO A 26 10.01 -6.32 17.03
N ALA A 27 8.83 -6.38 16.42
CA ALA A 27 8.65 -6.47 14.98
C ALA A 27 9.19 -5.26 14.19
N TYR A 28 9.32 -4.10 14.83
CA TYR A 28 9.74 -2.84 14.19
C TYR A 28 11.14 -2.36 14.64
N ARG A 29 11.82 -3.12 15.50
CA ARG A 29 13.11 -2.71 16.09
C ARG A 29 14.14 -2.31 15.04
N GLU A 30 14.22 -3.06 13.94
CA GLU A 30 15.19 -2.86 12.88
C GLU A 30 14.97 -1.58 12.07
N ILE A 31 13.73 -1.14 11.95
CA ILE A 31 13.36 0.07 11.20
C ILE A 31 13.08 1.28 12.10
N ARG A 32 13.16 1.11 13.43
CA ARG A 32 12.71 2.12 14.41
C ARG A 32 13.37 3.48 14.21
N GLU A 33 14.69 3.50 14.17
CA GLU A 33 15.45 4.75 14.08
C GLU A 33 15.18 5.45 12.75
N THR A 34 15.18 4.71 11.65
CA THR A 34 14.92 5.26 10.30
C THR A 34 13.50 5.78 10.18
N SER A 35 12.51 5.02 10.70
CA SER A 35 11.11 5.45 10.68
C SER A 35 10.88 6.72 11.52
N LEU A 36 11.53 6.86 12.66
CA LEU A 36 11.45 8.10 13.45
C LEU A 36 12.16 9.26 12.76
N ALA A 37 13.35 9.02 12.19
CA ALA A 37 14.11 10.02 11.46
C ALA A 37 13.42 10.50 10.18
N SER A 38 12.61 9.64 9.53
CA SER A 38 11.92 10.00 8.30
C SER A 38 10.96 11.18 8.44
N THR A 39 10.36 11.37 9.61
CA THR A 39 9.54 12.56 9.89
C THR A 39 10.35 13.85 9.81
N GLY A 40 11.55 13.86 10.41
CA GLY A 40 12.47 14.99 10.33
C GLY A 40 13.02 15.20 8.92
N TRP A 41 13.28 14.09 8.20
CA TRP A 41 13.72 14.14 6.81
C TRP A 41 12.65 14.77 5.91
N VAL A 42 11.38 14.35 6.00
CA VAL A 42 10.27 14.98 5.27
C VAL A 42 10.15 16.46 5.62
N ALA A 43 10.19 16.81 6.92
CA ALA A 43 10.08 18.20 7.38
C ALA A 43 11.25 19.09 6.91
N SER A 44 12.41 18.53 6.58
CA SER A 44 13.56 19.28 6.04
C SER A 44 13.46 19.58 4.53
N HIS A 45 12.50 18.96 3.83
CA HIS A 45 12.24 19.18 2.41
C HIS A 45 11.02 20.07 2.20
N ALA A 46 10.97 20.77 1.08
CA ALA A 46 9.75 21.45 0.67
C ALA A 46 8.62 20.44 0.51
N HIS A 47 7.48 20.69 1.15
CA HIS A 47 6.32 19.82 1.07
C HIS A 47 5.01 20.61 1.13
N GLU A 48 3.95 20.00 0.63
CA GLU A 48 2.60 20.54 0.59
C GLU A 48 1.62 19.53 1.22
N GLU A 49 0.73 20.00 2.08
CA GLU A 49 -0.39 19.19 2.57
C GLU A 49 -1.55 19.27 1.56
N LEU A 50 -1.86 18.16 0.94
CA LEU A 50 -2.87 18.06 -0.09
C LEU A 50 -4.12 17.33 0.41
N HIS A 51 -5.26 17.75 -0.15
CA HIS A 51 -6.54 17.12 0.15
C HIS A 51 -7.30 16.84 -1.14
N VAL A 52 -7.95 15.67 -1.20
CA VAL A 52 -8.83 15.28 -2.31
C VAL A 52 -10.14 14.72 -1.77
N MET A 53 -11.24 15.00 -2.46
CA MET A 53 -12.52 14.41 -2.13
C MET A 53 -12.59 12.99 -2.73
N SER A 54 -12.82 11.99 -1.89
CA SER A 54 -13.07 10.62 -2.34
C SER A 54 -14.42 10.49 -3.06
N TYR A 55 -14.62 9.41 -3.80
CA TYR A 55 -15.87 9.12 -4.50
C TYR A 55 -17.11 9.06 -3.58
N ASP A 56 -16.93 8.76 -2.29
CA ASP A 56 -17.98 8.65 -1.27
C ASP A 56 -18.00 9.83 -0.29
N GLY A 57 -17.43 10.99 -0.69
CA GLY A 57 -17.52 12.26 0.02
C GLY A 57 -16.65 12.37 1.28
N LYS A 58 -15.53 11.63 1.34
CA LYS A 58 -14.54 11.77 2.44
C LYS A 58 -13.38 12.63 1.99
N LEU A 59 -12.99 13.58 2.82
CA LEU A 59 -11.77 14.35 2.60
C LEU A 59 -10.57 13.48 2.94
N LEU A 60 -9.76 13.17 1.93
CA LEU A 60 -8.53 12.41 2.04
C LEU A 60 -7.34 13.37 2.09
N HIS A 61 -6.30 12.96 2.75
CA HIS A 61 -5.08 13.74 2.99
C HIS A 61 -3.85 13.02 2.45
N ALA A 62 -2.87 13.79 1.99
CA ALA A 62 -1.52 13.32 1.66
C ALA A 62 -0.50 14.45 1.81
N THR A 63 0.73 14.11 2.14
CA THR A 63 1.88 15.02 2.11
C THR A 63 2.60 14.85 0.78
N PHE A 64 2.72 15.92 0.00
CA PHE A 64 3.41 15.93 -1.28
C PHE A 64 4.79 16.58 -1.15
N LEU A 65 5.83 15.88 -1.56
CA LEU A 65 7.21 16.36 -1.65
C LEU A 65 7.55 16.60 -3.13
N PRO A 66 7.42 17.84 -3.62
CA PRO A 66 7.85 18.16 -4.97
C PRO A 66 9.37 18.13 -5.08
N LYS A 67 9.88 17.74 -6.24
CA LYS A 67 11.31 17.78 -6.55
C LYS A 67 11.51 18.53 -7.86
N GLU A 68 12.46 19.46 -7.87
CA GLU A 68 12.88 20.13 -9.10
C GLU A 68 13.49 19.12 -10.09
N HIS A 69 13.16 19.26 -11.35
CA HIS A 69 13.62 18.35 -12.42
C HIS A 69 13.28 16.87 -12.13
N THR A 70 12.10 16.63 -11.58
CA THR A 70 11.64 15.28 -11.25
C THR A 70 11.47 14.41 -12.49
N LYS A 71 11.80 13.12 -12.39
CA LYS A 71 11.50 12.11 -13.42
C LYS A 71 10.03 11.67 -13.41
N GLY A 72 9.28 12.00 -12.36
CA GLY A 72 7.87 11.65 -12.16
C GLY A 72 7.51 11.72 -10.69
N THR A 73 6.30 11.28 -10.35
CA THR A 73 5.82 11.26 -8.97
C THR A 73 5.39 9.86 -8.56
N ILE A 74 5.88 9.38 -7.43
CA ILE A 74 5.46 8.10 -6.84
C ILE A 74 4.41 8.39 -5.77
N LEU A 75 3.19 7.83 -5.95
CA LEU A 75 2.09 7.88 -5.00
C LEU A 75 2.18 6.66 -4.10
N LEU A 76 2.46 6.84 -2.81
CA LEU A 76 2.77 5.77 -1.86
C LEU A 76 1.59 5.50 -0.91
N PHE A 77 1.06 4.28 -0.97
CA PHE A 77 -0.08 3.80 -0.17
C PHE A 77 0.40 2.80 0.89
N HIS A 78 0.28 3.18 2.17
CA HIS A 78 0.75 2.38 3.30
C HIS A 78 -0.14 1.17 3.61
N GLY A 79 0.33 0.27 4.46
CA GLY A 79 -0.33 -0.96 4.85
C GLY A 79 -1.43 -0.80 5.91
N TYR A 80 -1.92 -1.94 6.36
CA TYR A 80 -2.97 -2.08 7.37
C TYR A 80 -2.56 -1.46 8.71
N LYS A 81 -3.36 -0.49 9.16
CA LYS A 81 -3.12 0.24 10.43
C LYS A 81 -1.70 0.77 10.60
N SER A 82 -1.07 1.10 9.48
CA SER A 82 0.26 1.66 9.39
C SER A 82 0.23 3.16 9.03
N CYS A 83 1.36 3.68 8.66
CA CYS A 83 1.57 5.02 8.14
C CYS A 83 2.83 5.03 7.25
N TRP A 84 3.02 6.10 6.49
CA TRP A 84 4.15 6.20 5.58
C TRP A 84 5.52 6.15 6.28
N GLN A 85 5.61 6.63 7.53
CA GLN A 85 6.85 6.57 8.31
C GLN A 85 7.32 5.14 8.57
N ILE A 86 6.37 4.26 8.89
CA ILE A 86 6.67 2.85 9.15
C ILE A 86 7.00 2.12 7.85
N ASP A 87 6.16 2.29 6.83
CA ASP A 87 6.20 1.44 5.65
C ASP A 87 7.20 1.92 4.60
N PHE A 88 7.43 3.23 4.52
CA PHE A 88 8.28 3.81 3.48
C PHE A 88 9.46 4.60 4.01
N GLY A 89 9.52 4.90 5.32
CA GLY A 89 10.57 5.74 5.91
C GLY A 89 12.00 5.35 5.50
N LEU A 90 12.24 4.05 5.28
CA LEU A 90 13.55 3.53 4.87
C LEU A 90 13.87 3.81 3.40
N VAL A 91 12.87 3.79 2.51
CA VAL A 91 13.05 3.88 1.05
C VAL A 91 12.85 5.31 0.50
N LEU A 92 12.23 6.23 1.27
CA LEU A 92 11.98 7.60 0.82
C LEU A 92 13.24 8.32 0.28
N PRO A 93 14.41 8.32 0.99
CA PRO A 93 15.60 8.97 0.47
C PRO A 93 16.09 8.36 -0.86
N TYR A 94 15.93 7.06 -1.04
CA TYR A 94 16.30 6.42 -2.30
C TYR A 94 15.42 6.91 -3.46
N TYR A 95 14.11 6.92 -3.31
CA TYR A 95 13.22 7.45 -4.33
C TYR A 95 13.45 8.93 -4.63
N TYR A 96 13.59 9.74 -3.58
CA TYR A 96 13.69 11.19 -3.74
C TYR A 96 15.09 11.65 -4.11
N ASP A 97 16.11 11.31 -3.29
CA ASP A 97 17.47 11.85 -3.45
C ASP A 97 18.24 11.12 -4.55
N THR A 98 18.14 9.78 -4.61
CA THR A 98 18.92 8.96 -5.52
C THR A 98 18.27 8.83 -6.89
N LEU A 99 16.99 8.44 -6.94
CA LEU A 99 16.30 8.22 -8.20
C LEU A 99 15.71 9.48 -8.82
N GLY A 100 15.42 10.52 -8.02
CA GLY A 100 14.98 11.81 -8.53
C GLY A 100 13.47 11.92 -8.74
N TYR A 101 12.65 11.25 -7.94
CA TYR A 101 11.19 11.33 -8.00
C TYR A 101 10.61 12.27 -6.95
N SER A 102 9.54 12.97 -7.30
CA SER A 102 8.63 13.58 -6.33
C SER A 102 7.82 12.48 -5.61
N LEU A 103 7.39 12.74 -4.38
CA LEU A 103 6.68 11.74 -3.58
C LEU A 103 5.32 12.27 -3.11
N LEU A 104 4.28 11.45 -3.21
CA LEU A 104 3.00 11.69 -2.56
C LEU A 104 2.79 10.63 -1.48
N LEU A 105 2.88 11.02 -0.22
CA LEU A 105 2.72 10.16 0.95
C LEU A 105 1.25 10.17 1.37
N VAL A 106 0.49 9.17 0.94
CA VAL A 106 -0.97 9.12 1.14
C VAL A 106 -1.33 8.58 2.52
N ASP A 107 -2.12 9.34 3.27
CA ASP A 107 -2.89 8.80 4.38
C ASP A 107 -4.10 8.08 3.81
N GLN A 108 -4.12 6.75 3.83
CA GLN A 108 -5.29 6.01 3.35
C GLN A 108 -6.53 6.33 4.20
N ARG A 109 -7.74 6.13 3.64
CA ARG A 109 -8.99 6.38 4.38
C ARG A 109 -8.94 5.77 5.79
N ALA A 110 -9.52 6.45 6.77
CA ALA A 110 -9.52 6.08 8.18
C ALA A 110 -8.14 6.08 8.88
N HIS A 111 -7.08 6.56 8.20
CA HIS A 111 -5.74 6.70 8.77
C HIS A 111 -5.27 8.17 8.73
N GLY A 112 -4.27 8.48 9.53
CA GLY A 112 -3.65 9.80 9.57
C GLY A 112 -4.66 10.96 9.67
N LEU A 113 -4.57 11.92 8.76
CA LEU A 113 -5.49 13.05 8.65
C LEU A 113 -6.67 12.79 7.71
N SER A 114 -6.68 11.68 6.99
CA SER A 114 -7.80 11.28 6.13
C SER A 114 -9.06 10.95 6.92
N GLN A 115 -10.20 11.39 6.39
CA GLN A 115 -11.49 11.06 6.96
C GLN A 115 -11.84 9.58 6.78
N GLY A 116 -12.82 9.13 7.53
CA GLY A 116 -13.29 7.76 7.55
C GLY A 116 -13.20 7.17 8.96
N LYS A 117 -13.94 6.09 9.17
CA LYS A 117 -13.92 5.32 10.41
C LYS A 117 -13.39 3.91 10.16
N TYR A 118 -13.70 3.35 9.00
CA TYR A 118 -13.39 1.98 8.65
C TYR A 118 -12.48 1.91 7.45
N LEU A 119 -11.48 1.06 7.55
CA LEU A 119 -10.70 0.56 6.43
C LEU A 119 -11.39 -0.67 5.83
N THR A 120 -11.17 -0.96 4.55
CA THR A 120 -11.90 -2.00 3.83
C THR A 120 -11.00 -2.98 3.05
N PHE A 121 -9.72 -3.09 3.47
CA PHE A 121 -8.76 -4.01 2.89
C PHE A 121 -8.61 -3.89 1.37
N GLY A 122 -8.60 -2.68 0.84
CA GLY A 122 -8.47 -2.39 -0.59
C GLY A 122 -9.80 -2.21 -1.32
N VAL A 123 -10.94 -2.66 -0.78
CA VAL A 123 -12.23 -2.62 -1.48
C VAL A 123 -12.68 -1.20 -1.83
N ARG A 124 -12.62 -0.27 -0.90
CA ARG A 124 -12.94 1.15 -1.14
C ARG A 124 -11.70 1.97 -1.40
N GLU A 125 -10.58 1.59 -0.78
CA GLU A 125 -9.29 2.25 -0.94
C GLU A 125 -8.85 2.28 -2.41
N ARG A 126 -9.18 1.27 -3.22
CA ARG A 126 -8.90 1.26 -4.68
C ARG A 126 -9.52 2.43 -5.44
N MET A 127 -10.67 2.94 -4.97
CA MET A 127 -11.31 4.11 -5.55
C MET A 127 -10.61 5.42 -5.12
N ASP A 128 -10.00 5.43 -3.94
CA ASP A 128 -9.18 6.56 -3.48
C ASP A 128 -7.89 6.69 -4.30
N VAL A 129 -7.32 5.56 -4.76
CA VAL A 129 -6.19 5.58 -5.70
C VAL A 129 -6.56 6.35 -6.96
N ILE A 130 -7.75 6.12 -7.53
CA ILE A 130 -8.23 6.84 -8.71
C ILE A 130 -8.38 8.33 -8.40
N SER A 131 -8.94 8.68 -7.23
CA SER A 131 -9.10 10.09 -6.83
C SER A 131 -7.74 10.79 -6.74
N TRP A 132 -6.75 10.17 -6.12
CA TRP A 132 -5.40 10.71 -6.02
C TRP A 132 -4.67 10.78 -7.36
N ALA A 133 -4.75 9.72 -8.18
CA ALA A 133 -4.14 9.72 -9.51
C ALA A 133 -4.73 10.80 -10.41
N THR A 134 -6.06 10.98 -10.37
CA THR A 134 -6.76 12.03 -11.13
C THR A 134 -6.35 13.43 -10.66
N TYR A 135 -6.32 13.65 -9.34
CA TYR A 135 -5.92 14.93 -8.78
C TYR A 135 -4.47 15.28 -9.13
N MET A 136 -3.53 14.33 -8.97
CA MET A 136 -2.13 14.56 -9.29
C MET A 136 -1.89 14.71 -10.79
N GLY A 137 -2.61 13.97 -11.62
CA GLY A 137 -2.58 14.16 -13.07
C GLY A 137 -3.02 15.57 -13.51
N GLN A 138 -4.06 16.10 -12.87
CA GLN A 138 -4.51 17.49 -13.12
C GLN A 138 -3.53 18.53 -12.58
N LYS A 139 -2.97 18.28 -11.37
CA LYS A 139 -2.02 19.22 -10.73
C LYS A 139 -0.70 19.32 -11.46
N LEU A 140 -0.17 18.20 -11.95
CA LEU A 140 1.18 18.12 -12.55
C LEU A 140 1.17 18.20 -14.08
N GLY A 141 0.02 17.95 -14.70
CA GLY A 141 -0.14 17.92 -16.14
C GLY A 141 0.00 16.52 -16.75
N PRO A 142 -0.43 16.35 -18.01
CA PRO A 142 -0.54 15.04 -18.67
C PRO A 142 0.81 14.40 -18.99
N ASP A 143 1.88 15.16 -19.06
CA ASP A 143 3.22 14.67 -19.41
C ASP A 143 4.05 14.26 -18.17
N ALA A 144 3.59 14.56 -16.95
CA ALA A 144 4.28 14.21 -15.73
C ALA A 144 3.99 12.75 -15.34
N PRO A 145 4.96 11.80 -15.40
CA PRO A 145 4.72 10.40 -15.09
C PRO A 145 4.27 10.21 -13.65
N LEU A 146 3.25 9.38 -13.45
CA LEU A 146 2.77 8.94 -12.14
C LEU A 146 3.00 7.44 -11.99
N ILE A 147 3.54 7.05 -10.84
CA ILE A 147 3.76 5.65 -10.44
C ILE A 147 2.94 5.40 -9.17
N LEU A 148 2.21 4.30 -9.15
CA LEU A 148 1.45 3.90 -7.97
C LEU A 148 2.26 2.89 -7.17
N GLY A 149 2.62 3.22 -5.94
CA GLY A 149 3.40 2.35 -5.06
C GLY A 149 2.58 1.95 -3.82
N GLY A 150 2.67 0.69 -3.40
CA GLY A 150 2.00 0.26 -2.18
C GLY A 150 2.72 -0.86 -1.46
N LEU A 151 2.52 -0.90 -0.14
CA LEU A 151 3.03 -1.95 0.73
C LEU A 151 1.87 -2.66 1.43
N SER A 152 1.84 -4.00 1.45
CA SER A 152 0.85 -4.83 2.15
C SER A 152 -0.59 -4.50 1.70
N MET A 153 -1.45 -3.99 2.59
CA MET A 153 -2.78 -3.50 2.22
C MET A 153 -2.70 -2.40 1.15
N GLY A 154 -1.68 -1.53 1.18
CA GLY A 154 -1.45 -0.52 0.15
C GLY A 154 -1.11 -1.15 -1.20
N ALA A 155 -0.29 -2.20 -1.24
CA ALA A 155 -0.02 -2.98 -2.46
C ALA A 155 -1.31 -3.60 -3.02
N THR A 156 -2.11 -4.24 -2.15
CA THR A 156 -3.43 -4.77 -2.54
C THR A 156 -4.34 -3.68 -3.08
N THR A 157 -4.31 -2.50 -2.47
CA THR A 157 -5.11 -1.35 -2.89
C THR A 157 -4.76 -0.89 -4.31
N VAL A 158 -3.48 -0.70 -4.63
CA VAL A 158 -3.05 -0.30 -5.98
C VAL A 158 -3.26 -1.42 -7.02
N LEU A 159 -3.06 -2.68 -6.62
CA LEU A 159 -3.35 -3.84 -7.48
C LEU A 159 -4.84 -3.96 -7.79
N MET A 160 -5.72 -3.82 -6.77
CA MET A 160 -7.17 -3.83 -6.98
C MET A 160 -7.67 -2.62 -7.80
N ALA A 161 -6.93 -1.52 -7.80
CA ALA A 161 -7.23 -0.36 -8.61
C ALA A 161 -6.81 -0.53 -10.08
N SER A 162 -5.91 -1.46 -10.39
CA SER A 162 -5.29 -1.62 -11.71
C SER A 162 -6.24 -2.01 -12.85
N CYS A 163 -7.44 -2.53 -12.52
CA CYS A 163 -8.48 -2.82 -13.51
C CYS A 163 -9.25 -1.58 -14.00
N PHE A 164 -9.08 -0.44 -13.32
CA PHE A 164 -9.73 0.80 -13.72
C PHE A 164 -8.85 1.59 -14.69
N GLU A 165 -9.49 2.50 -15.41
CA GLU A 165 -8.80 3.45 -16.25
C GLU A 165 -8.28 4.62 -15.39
N PHE A 166 -6.96 4.81 -15.41
CA PHE A 166 -6.30 5.96 -14.81
C PHE A 166 -6.05 7.07 -15.84
N PRO A 167 -5.71 8.30 -15.40
CA PRO A 167 -5.14 9.31 -16.27
C PRO A 167 -3.96 8.77 -17.08
N ALA A 168 -3.82 9.22 -18.32
CA ALA A 168 -2.83 8.70 -19.27
C ALA A 168 -1.37 8.79 -18.81
N ASN A 169 -1.09 9.63 -17.82
CA ASN A 169 0.23 9.77 -17.23
C ASN A 169 0.55 8.76 -16.10
N VAL A 170 -0.40 7.90 -15.69
CA VAL A 170 -0.07 6.76 -14.83
C VAL A 170 0.65 5.72 -15.68
N ARG A 171 1.91 5.40 -15.31
CA ARG A 171 2.82 4.60 -16.13
C ARG A 171 3.03 3.19 -15.62
N ALA A 172 3.09 2.99 -14.30
CA ALA A 172 3.41 1.68 -13.72
C ALA A 172 2.92 1.56 -12.26
N ILE A 173 2.97 0.34 -11.74
CA ILE A 173 2.58 0.00 -10.37
C ILE A 173 3.72 -0.78 -9.69
N ILE A 174 4.02 -0.45 -8.43
CA ILE A 174 4.94 -1.18 -7.56
C ILE A 174 4.13 -1.73 -6.38
N ALA A 175 4.16 -3.04 -6.18
CA ALA A 175 3.36 -3.72 -5.16
C ALA A 175 4.23 -4.66 -4.31
N ASP A 176 4.50 -4.27 -3.06
CA ASP A 176 5.26 -5.08 -2.11
C ASP A 176 4.33 -5.79 -1.13
N CYS A 177 4.46 -7.10 -1.00
CA CYS A 177 3.78 -8.04 -0.10
C CYS A 177 2.24 -7.90 -0.03
N GLY A 178 1.58 -7.69 -1.18
CA GLY A 178 0.13 -7.61 -1.29
C GLY A 178 -0.58 -8.96 -1.14
N PHE A 179 -1.86 -8.93 -0.79
CA PHE A 179 -2.72 -10.12 -0.68
C PHE A 179 -3.78 -10.19 -1.78
N THR A 180 -4.35 -11.39 -2.00
CA THR A 180 -5.26 -11.65 -3.13
C THR A 180 -6.68 -11.16 -2.91
N SER A 181 -7.18 -11.10 -1.66
CA SER A 181 -8.50 -10.55 -1.34
C SER A 181 -8.69 -10.36 0.17
N PRO A 182 -9.66 -9.55 0.61
CA PRO A 182 -10.01 -9.45 2.03
C PRO A 182 -10.38 -10.80 2.65
N TYR A 183 -11.03 -11.66 1.88
CA TYR A 183 -11.37 -13.02 2.31
C TYR A 183 -10.10 -13.87 2.52
N ALA A 184 -9.17 -13.83 1.57
CA ALA A 184 -7.96 -14.65 1.61
C ALA A 184 -7.06 -14.26 2.80
N ILE A 185 -6.85 -12.96 3.03
CA ILE A 185 -6.04 -12.50 4.16
C ILE A 185 -6.73 -12.78 5.50
N ALA A 186 -8.05 -12.58 5.62
CA ALA A 186 -8.79 -12.91 6.83
C ALA A 186 -8.71 -14.42 7.13
N LYS A 187 -8.82 -15.27 6.11
CA LYS A 187 -8.66 -16.71 6.22
C LYS A 187 -7.26 -17.09 6.69
N SER A 188 -6.22 -16.51 6.10
CA SER A 188 -4.81 -16.76 6.46
C SER A 188 -4.54 -16.39 7.93
N VAL A 189 -4.93 -15.18 8.34
CA VAL A 189 -4.74 -14.70 9.72
C VAL A 189 -5.49 -15.56 10.73
N LEU A 190 -6.74 -15.94 10.43
CA LEU A 190 -7.51 -16.81 11.33
C LEU A 190 -6.89 -18.21 11.47
N HIS A 191 -6.39 -18.80 10.40
CA HIS A 191 -5.70 -20.10 10.48
C HIS A 191 -4.40 -20.02 11.27
N ARG A 192 -3.63 -18.94 11.09
CA ARG A 192 -2.36 -18.74 11.79
C ARG A 192 -2.55 -18.50 13.29
N ASP A 193 -3.44 -17.55 13.65
CA ASP A 193 -3.56 -17.07 15.02
C ASP A 193 -4.54 -17.92 15.85
N TYR A 194 -5.48 -18.58 15.18
CA TYR A 194 -6.55 -19.36 15.81
C TYR A 194 -6.78 -20.70 15.12
N PRO A 195 -5.75 -21.59 15.05
CA PRO A 195 -5.81 -22.81 14.23
C PRO A 195 -6.90 -23.82 14.67
N ARG A 196 -7.41 -23.68 15.89
CA ARG A 196 -8.50 -24.55 16.43
C ARG A 196 -9.90 -24.05 16.11
N LEU A 197 -10.05 -22.83 15.59
CA LEU A 197 -11.35 -22.29 15.26
C LEU A 197 -11.89 -22.82 13.93
N PRO A 198 -13.20 -23.05 13.82
CA PRO A 198 -13.82 -23.47 12.57
C PRO A 198 -13.93 -22.29 11.59
N VAL A 199 -12.83 -21.98 10.91
CA VAL A 199 -12.69 -20.79 10.04
C VAL A 199 -13.79 -20.73 8.99
N GLY A 200 -14.23 -21.88 8.45
CA GLY A 200 -15.33 -21.93 7.47
C GLY A 200 -16.68 -21.44 7.99
N LEU A 201 -16.93 -21.52 9.31
CA LEU A 201 -18.15 -20.97 9.95
C LEU A 201 -17.96 -19.51 10.36
N LEU A 202 -16.73 -19.11 10.69
CA LEU A 202 -16.45 -17.77 11.19
C LEU A 202 -16.38 -16.73 10.06
N LEU A 203 -15.79 -17.07 8.92
CA LEU A 203 -15.63 -16.13 7.80
C LEU A 203 -16.93 -15.57 7.26
N PRO A 204 -18.01 -16.37 7.03
CA PRO A 204 -19.31 -15.84 6.65
C PRO A 204 -19.90 -14.85 7.67
N ILE A 205 -19.73 -15.17 8.96
CA ILE A 205 -20.14 -14.29 10.06
C ILE A 205 -19.34 -12.99 10.04
N CYS A 206 -18.00 -13.06 9.88
CA CYS A 206 -17.16 -11.89 9.71
C CYS A 206 -17.60 -11.05 8.52
N GLY A 207 -17.86 -11.68 7.36
CA GLY A 207 -18.35 -11.01 6.15
C GLY A 207 -19.70 -10.30 6.35
N LEU A 208 -20.62 -10.91 7.10
CA LEU A 208 -21.90 -10.27 7.47
C LEU A 208 -21.64 -9.01 8.32
N PHE A 209 -20.77 -9.10 9.32
CA PHE A 209 -20.46 -7.97 10.19
C PHE A 209 -19.71 -6.84 9.45
N THR A 210 -18.75 -7.17 8.57
CA THR A 210 -18.07 -6.14 7.76
C THR A 210 -19.05 -5.42 6.85
N ARG A 211 -20.03 -6.14 6.28
CA ARG A 211 -21.09 -5.56 5.45
C ARG A 211 -22.01 -4.64 6.24
N LEU A 212 -22.46 -5.05 7.42
CA LEU A 212 -23.37 -4.28 8.24
C LEU A 212 -22.73 -3.02 8.86
N TYR A 213 -21.47 -3.12 9.31
CA TYR A 213 -20.84 -2.04 10.08
C TYR A 213 -19.86 -1.20 9.27
N ALA A 214 -19.09 -1.83 8.38
CA ALA A 214 -18.10 -1.15 7.56
C ALA A 214 -18.55 -0.97 6.09
N GLY A 215 -19.68 -1.56 5.71
CA GLY A 215 -20.31 -1.39 4.42
C GLY A 215 -19.57 -2.05 3.26
N PHE A 216 -18.83 -3.15 3.52
CA PHE A 216 -18.17 -3.95 2.48
C PHE A 216 -18.23 -5.44 2.80
N GLY A 217 -18.23 -6.26 1.76
CA GLY A 217 -18.11 -7.72 1.85
C GLY A 217 -16.70 -8.19 1.59
N LEU A 218 -16.32 -9.33 2.17
CA LEU A 218 -14.98 -9.90 1.99
C LEU A 218 -14.67 -10.35 0.55
N HIS A 219 -15.70 -10.45 -0.31
CA HIS A 219 -15.60 -10.84 -1.72
C HIS A 219 -15.92 -9.68 -2.68
N ASP A 220 -16.05 -8.44 -2.21
CA ASP A 220 -16.43 -7.30 -3.06
C ASP A 220 -15.29 -6.83 -3.99
N ALA A 221 -14.07 -7.28 -3.75
CA ALA A 221 -12.92 -7.04 -4.62
C ALA A 221 -11.91 -8.18 -4.54
N SER A 222 -11.20 -8.42 -5.63
CA SER A 222 -10.15 -9.42 -5.77
C SER A 222 -8.96 -8.82 -6.53
N THR A 223 -7.77 -8.98 -5.96
CA THR A 223 -6.52 -8.63 -6.67
C THR A 223 -6.36 -9.48 -7.92
N LEU A 224 -6.69 -10.80 -7.84
CA LEU A 224 -6.54 -11.71 -8.97
C LEU A 224 -7.39 -11.28 -10.16
N ASP A 225 -8.63 -10.84 -9.91
CA ASP A 225 -9.51 -10.38 -10.99
C ASP A 225 -9.02 -9.06 -11.57
N ALA A 226 -8.60 -8.13 -10.69
CA ALA A 226 -8.10 -6.83 -11.13
C ALA A 226 -6.83 -6.92 -11.99
N VAL A 227 -5.85 -7.76 -11.60
CA VAL A 227 -4.61 -7.87 -12.36
C VAL A 227 -4.78 -8.62 -13.69
N ARG A 228 -5.83 -9.44 -13.86
CA ARG A 228 -6.20 -10.02 -15.17
C ARG A 228 -6.66 -8.96 -16.17
N GLU A 229 -7.25 -7.87 -15.68
CA GLU A 229 -7.76 -6.78 -16.50
C GLU A 229 -6.80 -5.59 -16.57
N SER A 230 -5.70 -5.64 -15.80
CA SER A 230 -4.71 -4.57 -15.75
C SER A 230 -4.02 -4.38 -17.08
N ARG A 231 -3.80 -3.11 -17.44
CA ARG A 231 -3.01 -2.70 -18.61
C ARG A 231 -1.67 -2.06 -18.21
N TYR A 232 -1.45 -1.88 -16.92
CA TYR A 232 -0.28 -1.19 -16.39
C TYR A 232 0.82 -2.19 -16.07
N PRO A 233 2.08 -1.88 -16.41
CA PRO A 233 3.23 -2.66 -15.96
C PRO A 233 3.27 -2.75 -14.44
N ILE A 234 3.55 -3.94 -13.89
CA ILE A 234 3.53 -4.17 -12.44
C ILE A 234 4.84 -4.82 -11.97
N LEU A 235 5.53 -4.16 -11.02
CA LEU A 235 6.60 -4.77 -10.25
C LEU A 235 6.02 -5.35 -8.96
N PHE A 236 6.08 -6.68 -8.84
CA PHE A 236 5.73 -7.40 -7.63
C PHE A 236 6.98 -7.67 -6.80
N ILE A 237 6.92 -7.39 -5.51
CA ILE A 237 8.01 -7.66 -4.55
C ILE A 237 7.41 -8.45 -3.38
N HIS A 238 8.12 -9.46 -2.85
CA HIS A 238 7.68 -10.17 -1.65
C HIS A 238 8.82 -10.92 -0.97
N GLY A 239 8.82 -10.93 0.36
CA GLY A 239 9.73 -11.75 1.15
C GLY A 239 9.25 -13.20 1.27
N THR A 240 10.12 -14.19 1.04
CA THR A 240 9.71 -15.61 1.12
C THR A 240 9.47 -16.08 2.56
N GLY A 241 9.99 -15.36 3.57
CA GLY A 241 9.77 -15.61 5.00
C GLY A 241 8.53 -14.93 5.58
N ASP A 242 7.69 -14.29 4.75
CA ASP A 242 6.50 -13.59 5.23
C ASP A 242 5.45 -14.59 5.77
N THR A 243 5.25 -14.55 7.09
CA THR A 243 4.25 -15.37 7.79
C THR A 243 2.94 -14.63 8.02
N PHE A 244 2.87 -13.33 7.71
CA PHE A 244 1.66 -12.53 7.85
C PHE A 244 0.81 -12.56 6.58
N VAL A 245 1.40 -12.19 5.44
CA VAL A 245 0.82 -12.38 4.11
C VAL A 245 1.62 -13.46 3.40
N PRO A 246 1.08 -14.68 3.20
CA PRO A 246 1.82 -15.73 2.50
C PRO A 246 2.32 -15.28 1.13
N CYS A 247 3.60 -15.50 0.84
CA CYS A 247 4.25 -15.15 -0.42
C CYS A 247 3.54 -15.75 -1.65
N GLU A 248 2.86 -16.88 -1.46
CA GLU A 248 2.02 -17.53 -2.46
C GLU A 248 0.94 -16.59 -3.02
N MET A 249 0.40 -15.67 -2.22
CA MET A 249 -0.60 -14.71 -2.69
C MET A 249 -0.04 -13.76 -3.75
N THR A 250 1.20 -13.30 -3.60
CA THR A 250 1.86 -12.50 -4.66
C THR A 250 2.21 -13.35 -5.88
N LYS A 251 2.65 -14.60 -5.70
CA LYS A 251 2.88 -15.52 -6.82
C LYS A 251 1.61 -15.79 -7.62
N GLU A 252 0.46 -15.97 -6.94
CA GLU A 252 -0.85 -16.12 -7.57
C GLU A 252 -1.24 -14.85 -8.35
N ALA A 253 -1.05 -13.67 -7.75
CA ALA A 253 -1.33 -12.39 -8.41
C ALA A 253 -0.41 -12.18 -9.63
N TYR A 254 0.88 -12.46 -9.51
CA TYR A 254 1.82 -12.43 -10.63
C TYR A 254 1.42 -13.39 -11.75
N ALA A 255 1.05 -14.63 -11.41
CA ALA A 255 0.62 -15.61 -12.41
C ALA A 255 -0.67 -15.17 -13.13
N ALA A 256 -1.61 -14.55 -12.41
CA ALA A 256 -2.88 -14.06 -12.95
C ALA A 256 -2.75 -12.79 -13.79
N CYS A 257 -1.71 -11.98 -13.55
CA CYS A 257 -1.50 -10.72 -14.24
C CYS A 257 -1.21 -10.92 -15.74
N THR A 258 -1.89 -10.15 -16.59
CA THR A 258 -1.78 -10.23 -18.07
C THR A 258 -0.96 -9.11 -18.67
N SER A 259 -0.72 -8.01 -17.94
CA SER A 259 0.16 -6.92 -18.37
C SER A 259 1.64 -7.27 -18.23
N GLU A 260 2.51 -6.37 -18.68
CA GLU A 260 3.96 -6.47 -18.41
C GLU A 260 4.20 -6.54 -16.91
N LYS A 261 5.08 -7.44 -16.49
CA LYS A 261 5.26 -7.71 -15.07
C LYS A 261 6.66 -8.21 -14.74
N GLU A 262 7.14 -7.82 -13.57
CA GLU A 262 8.36 -8.35 -12.96
C GLU A 262 8.04 -8.88 -11.55
N LEU A 263 8.78 -9.90 -11.09
CA LEU A 263 8.64 -10.47 -9.75
C LEU A 263 10.01 -10.56 -9.08
N ILE A 264 10.09 -9.99 -7.88
CA ILE A 264 11.26 -10.10 -7.00
C ILE A 264 10.83 -10.81 -5.72
N LEU A 265 11.41 -11.97 -5.50
CA LEU A 265 11.29 -12.70 -4.25
C LEU A 265 12.58 -12.52 -3.46
N VAL A 266 12.47 -11.98 -2.26
CA VAL A 266 13.59 -11.77 -1.35
C VAL A 266 13.61 -12.92 -0.34
N ASP A 267 14.69 -13.69 -0.37
CA ASP A 267 14.77 -14.88 0.45
C ASP A 267 14.78 -14.56 1.95
N SER A 268 14.02 -15.34 2.72
CA SER A 268 13.88 -15.23 4.18
C SER A 268 13.38 -13.87 4.70
N ALA A 269 13.08 -12.89 3.85
CA ALA A 269 12.55 -11.61 4.28
C ALA A 269 11.13 -11.77 4.84
N GLU A 270 10.89 -11.22 6.03
CA GLU A 270 9.58 -11.17 6.66
C GLU A 270 8.69 -10.08 6.03
N HIS A 271 7.46 -9.95 6.52
CA HIS A 271 6.46 -9.01 6.01
C HIS A 271 6.96 -7.57 5.94
N GLY A 272 6.96 -6.98 4.74
CA GLY A 272 7.39 -5.59 4.49
C GLY A 272 8.90 -5.35 4.69
N LYS A 273 9.72 -6.40 4.79
CA LYS A 273 11.16 -6.27 5.03
C LYS A 273 12.03 -6.58 3.80
N SER A 274 11.45 -6.71 2.62
CA SER A 274 12.20 -7.01 1.39
C SER A 274 13.33 -6.02 1.15
N TYR A 275 13.05 -4.72 1.26
CA TYR A 275 14.05 -3.66 1.10
C TYR A 275 15.13 -3.68 2.20
N LEU A 276 14.79 -4.06 3.43
CA LEU A 276 15.74 -4.13 4.53
C LEU A 276 16.74 -5.28 4.36
N VAL A 277 16.26 -6.44 3.86
CA VAL A 277 17.05 -7.68 3.76
C VAL A 277 17.97 -7.70 2.55
N GLU A 278 17.48 -7.33 1.36
CA GLU A 278 18.25 -7.30 0.12
C GLU A 278 18.18 -5.92 -0.55
N LYS A 279 18.66 -4.90 0.18
CA LYS A 279 18.59 -3.51 -0.24
C LYS A 279 19.07 -3.30 -1.68
N ASP A 280 20.29 -3.69 -1.98
CA ASP A 280 20.93 -3.43 -3.29
C ASP A 280 20.14 -4.08 -4.44
N ARG A 281 19.65 -5.29 -4.23
CA ARG A 281 18.86 -6.02 -5.24
C ARG A 281 17.50 -5.38 -5.47
N VAL A 282 16.85 -4.93 -4.40
CA VAL A 282 15.55 -4.23 -4.51
C VAL A 282 15.75 -2.86 -5.15
N GLU A 283 16.81 -2.12 -4.78
CA GLU A 283 17.16 -0.83 -5.39
C GLU A 283 17.46 -0.96 -6.89
N GLU A 284 18.26 -1.96 -7.30
CA GLU A 284 18.54 -2.21 -8.70
C GLU A 284 17.25 -2.48 -9.50
N ALA A 285 16.36 -3.28 -8.96
CA ALA A 285 15.10 -3.60 -9.60
C ALA A 285 14.17 -2.39 -9.69
N LEU A 286 14.06 -1.61 -8.63
CA LEU A 286 13.29 -0.36 -8.63
C LEU A 286 13.83 0.63 -9.65
N CYS A 287 15.16 0.83 -9.69
CA CYS A 287 15.81 1.72 -10.64
C CYS A 287 15.53 1.30 -12.09
N ARG A 288 15.77 0.03 -12.42
CA ARG A 288 15.53 -0.54 -13.75
C ARG A 288 14.07 -0.42 -14.17
N PHE A 289 13.16 -0.83 -13.28
CA PHE A 289 11.71 -0.81 -13.56
C PHE A 289 11.20 0.62 -13.75
N LEU A 290 11.55 1.54 -12.86
CA LEU A 290 11.12 2.92 -12.96
C LEU A 290 11.66 3.60 -14.24
N ALA A 291 12.95 3.42 -14.57
CA ALA A 291 13.53 3.99 -15.78
C ALA A 291 12.80 3.51 -17.05
N ALA A 292 12.40 2.24 -17.11
CA ALA A 292 11.71 1.67 -18.27
C ALA A 292 10.35 2.35 -18.58
N TYR A 293 9.70 2.96 -17.59
CA TYR A 293 8.35 3.51 -17.75
C TYR A 293 8.25 5.03 -17.52
N THR A 294 9.35 5.70 -17.14
CA THR A 294 9.35 7.16 -16.92
C THR A 294 10.38 7.92 -17.78
N GLU A 295 11.31 7.23 -18.38
CA GLU A 295 12.26 7.77 -19.38
C GLU A 295 11.81 7.38 -20.79
#